data_99789bd7311d5c6e401d41eff08fb4c3
#
_entry.id   99789bd7311d5c6e401d41eff08fb4c3
#
_cell.length_a   1.000
_cell.length_b   1.000
_cell.length_c   1.000
_cell.angle_alpha   90.00
_cell.angle_beta   90.00
_cell.angle_gamma   90.00
#
_symmetry.space_group_name_H-M   'P 1'
#
loop_
_entity.id
_entity.type
_entity.pdbx_description
1 polymer ?
#
loop_
_entity_poly.entity_id
_entity_poly.type
_entity_poly.pdbx_seq_one_letter_code
_entity_poly.pdbx_strand_id
1 'polypeptide(L)'
;MRLLLAFMACAAAAATPDWSAADANGRLAGEALSRSRRVMHAWLNLADPVTGLLPRMENNPNWVVRDSAADLYPFMVIASAFLERPVYDGSMHHILRQEMLLTRRAGHLSDDLQPGGKGFVRPELVMDEVMFGSSEYMKDGLLPITEILGETPWYFRMRDIADDMLRLAPYKWRGGRLPAQTAEINGNALQVLARLSWKTRDPRYLDQLIAIADFYFLHQLPATGYLPAHEWDLATDSPRRGVFVFSDHGNEIVGGLTEAVMLTRALRPEKAKQWETPLKKLLDRLLETGRNADGVWVHSVDVATGKVVAPRHAHCWGYMFNAIYTGYLLTGEPRYKQAVEHAMDAVVKNPNYLFDEAGAGRKWGANAYSDSIEGALVLLNRLPHPRLSAALDEAMKKYYARQRDNGIVEYWYGDGNYIRSAMMYAFYKSQGAALAPYDERVRLGAVREGDAVALLVSAGAPWQGVLRFDVARHREHWNMAQNYPRLNEWPEWFTVEPGRLYEVTVNGAEPQRMFGFELRKGLPLSVPGGRQARVEIR
;
A
#
# COMPACT_ATOMS: atom_id res chain seq x y z
N MET A 1 17.23 23.03 58.22
CA MET A 1 16.64 21.68 58.08
C MET A 1 16.27 21.50 56.60
N ARG A 2 17.17 20.93 55.78
CA ARG A 2 16.97 20.72 54.36
C ARG A 2 16.46 19.29 54.19
N LEU A 3 15.20 19.13 53.73
CA LEU A 3 14.67 17.83 53.31
C LEU A 3 15.29 17.44 51.99
N LEU A 4 16.09 16.38 51.97
CA LEU A 4 16.49 15.65 50.76
C LEU A 4 15.30 14.76 50.37
N LEU A 5 14.60 15.09 49.29
CA LEU A 5 13.69 14.18 48.60
C LEU A 5 14.53 13.22 47.74
N ALA A 6 14.66 12.00 48.20
CA ALA A 6 15.21 10.91 47.42
C ALA A 6 14.16 10.45 46.41
N PHE A 7 14.36 10.75 45.13
CA PHE A 7 13.63 10.09 44.05
C PHE A 7 14.13 8.64 43.93
N MET A 8 13.38 7.69 44.47
CA MET A 8 13.52 6.29 44.10
C MET A 8 12.92 6.12 42.71
N ALA A 9 13.77 6.09 41.68
CA ALA A 9 13.40 5.57 40.40
C ALA A 9 13.20 4.04 40.55
N CYS A 10 11.96 3.61 40.64
CA CYS A 10 11.61 2.20 40.42
C CYS A 10 11.98 1.86 38.99
N ALA A 11 13.11 1.23 38.76
CA ALA A 11 13.40 0.54 37.52
C ALA A 11 12.41 -0.63 37.46
N ALA A 12 11.34 -0.45 36.69
CA ALA A 12 10.48 -1.58 36.32
C ALA A 12 11.37 -2.59 35.60
N ALA A 13 11.50 -3.79 36.14
CA ALA A 13 12.22 -4.87 35.50
C ALA A 13 11.60 -5.03 34.10
N ALA A 14 12.41 -4.81 33.05
CA ALA A 14 11.94 -4.95 31.69
C ALA A 14 11.46 -6.40 31.48
N ALA A 15 10.26 -6.58 31.00
CA ALA A 15 9.72 -7.92 30.71
C ALA A 15 10.68 -8.67 29.75
N THR A 16 10.85 -9.96 30.00
CA THR A 16 11.64 -10.80 29.09
C THR A 16 10.90 -10.93 27.77
N PRO A 17 11.51 -10.63 26.61
CA PRO A 17 10.86 -10.73 25.32
C PRO A 17 10.32 -12.14 25.04
N ASP A 18 9.17 -12.23 24.37
CA ASP A 18 8.61 -13.51 23.93
C ASP A 18 9.37 -14.05 22.71
N TRP A 19 10.47 -14.74 22.98
CA TRP A 19 11.31 -15.36 21.94
C TRP A 19 10.60 -16.48 21.17
N SER A 20 9.57 -17.13 21.78
CA SER A 20 8.76 -18.14 21.10
C SER A 20 7.89 -17.51 20.04
N ALA A 21 7.24 -16.39 20.35
CA ALA A 21 6.47 -15.61 19.40
C ALA A 21 7.38 -15.02 18.29
N ALA A 22 8.59 -14.53 18.64
CA ALA A 22 9.55 -14.08 17.63
C ALA A 22 9.97 -15.19 16.68
N ASP A 23 10.21 -16.43 17.16
CA ASP A 23 10.52 -17.58 16.29
C ASP A 23 9.34 -17.97 15.41
N ALA A 24 8.12 -17.97 15.94
CA ALA A 24 6.91 -18.21 15.17
C ALA A 24 6.73 -17.15 14.05
N ASN A 25 6.91 -15.88 14.38
CA ASN A 25 6.88 -14.79 13.41
C ASN A 25 7.98 -14.95 12.34
N GLY A 26 9.17 -15.44 12.72
CA GLY A 26 10.26 -15.72 11.76
C GLY A 26 9.92 -16.81 10.76
N ARG A 27 9.19 -17.84 11.18
CA ARG A 27 8.68 -18.88 10.26
C ARG A 27 7.67 -18.32 9.27
N LEU A 28 6.72 -17.53 9.75
CA LEU A 28 5.69 -16.90 8.92
C LEU A 28 6.29 -15.89 7.92
N ALA A 29 7.22 -15.04 8.38
CA ALA A 29 7.92 -14.11 7.50
C ALA A 29 8.78 -14.84 6.46
N GLY A 30 9.52 -15.87 6.86
CA GLY A 30 10.36 -16.64 5.95
C GLY A 30 9.55 -17.34 4.84
N GLU A 31 8.39 -17.91 5.17
CA GLU A 31 7.48 -18.47 4.17
C GLU A 31 7.00 -17.41 3.18
N ALA A 32 6.56 -16.26 3.67
CA ALA A 32 6.08 -15.15 2.85
C ALA A 32 7.14 -14.66 1.84
N LEU A 33 8.39 -14.47 2.30
CA LEU A 33 9.51 -14.04 1.47
C LEU A 33 9.90 -15.09 0.42
N SER A 34 9.97 -16.37 0.81
CA SER A 34 10.25 -17.48 -0.11
C SER A 34 9.20 -17.58 -1.22
N ARG A 35 7.91 -17.46 -0.86
CA ARG A 35 6.81 -17.47 -1.82
C ARG A 35 6.86 -16.29 -2.77
N SER A 36 7.15 -15.09 -2.27
CA SER A 36 7.32 -13.88 -3.10
C SER A 36 8.44 -14.05 -4.13
N ARG A 37 9.58 -14.62 -3.71
CA ARG A 37 10.71 -14.94 -4.59
C ARG A 37 10.31 -15.93 -5.68
N ARG A 38 9.56 -16.99 -5.35
CA ARG A 38 9.09 -18.00 -6.31
C ARG A 38 8.16 -17.38 -7.37
N VAL A 39 7.19 -16.52 -6.97
CA VAL A 39 6.32 -15.82 -7.93
C VAL A 39 7.14 -14.94 -8.86
N MET A 40 8.08 -14.16 -8.31
CA MET A 40 8.95 -13.29 -9.11
C MET A 40 9.69 -14.06 -10.20
N HIS A 41 10.34 -15.18 -9.86
CA HIS A 41 11.05 -16.00 -10.84
C HIS A 41 10.12 -16.67 -11.85
N ALA A 42 8.94 -17.13 -11.40
CA ALA A 42 7.96 -17.75 -12.29
C ALA A 42 7.51 -16.78 -13.40
N TRP A 43 7.24 -15.52 -13.07
CA TRP A 43 6.86 -14.49 -14.05
C TRP A 43 8.04 -14.01 -14.89
N LEU A 44 9.26 -13.93 -14.34
CA LEU A 44 10.45 -13.62 -15.15
C LEU A 44 10.72 -14.67 -16.23
N ASN A 45 10.42 -15.93 -15.96
CA ASN A 45 10.56 -17.00 -16.95
C ASN A 45 9.54 -16.89 -18.10
N LEU A 46 8.45 -16.12 -17.92
CA LEU A 46 7.44 -15.85 -18.95
C LEU A 46 7.67 -14.51 -19.67
N ALA A 47 8.67 -13.73 -19.27
CA ALA A 47 8.97 -12.45 -19.89
C ALA A 47 9.22 -12.62 -21.39
N ASP A 48 8.76 -11.66 -22.17
CA ASP A 48 8.94 -11.64 -23.63
C ASP A 48 10.44 -11.67 -23.96
N PRO A 49 10.92 -12.64 -24.77
CA PRO A 49 12.35 -12.84 -25.01
C PRO A 49 13.00 -11.71 -25.80
N VAL A 50 12.22 -10.87 -26.48
CA VAL A 50 12.71 -9.74 -27.29
C VAL A 50 12.76 -8.47 -26.45
N THR A 51 11.70 -8.17 -25.73
CA THR A 51 11.54 -6.92 -24.98
C THR A 51 11.83 -7.05 -23.51
N GLY A 52 11.76 -8.26 -22.94
CA GLY A 52 11.80 -8.50 -21.48
C GLY A 52 10.54 -8.10 -20.74
N LEU A 53 9.50 -7.56 -21.41
CA LEU A 53 8.26 -7.16 -20.80
C LEU A 53 7.44 -8.38 -20.32
N LEU A 54 6.71 -8.22 -19.23
CA LEU A 54 5.93 -9.29 -18.63
C LEU A 54 4.59 -9.45 -19.35
N PRO A 55 4.13 -10.69 -19.60
CA PRO A 55 2.82 -10.93 -20.18
C PRO A 55 1.72 -10.59 -19.17
N ARG A 56 0.50 -10.32 -19.67
CA ARG A 56 -0.68 -10.18 -18.84
C ARG A 56 -1.04 -11.49 -18.12
N MET A 57 -0.96 -12.60 -18.86
CA MET A 57 -1.27 -13.96 -18.41
C MET A 57 -0.39 -14.98 -19.13
N GLU A 58 -0.33 -16.22 -18.63
CA GLU A 58 0.36 -17.31 -19.34
C GLU A 58 -0.13 -17.49 -20.78
N ASN A 59 -1.44 -17.28 -21.01
CA ASN A 59 -2.09 -17.40 -22.31
C ASN A 59 -2.39 -16.05 -23.00
N ASN A 60 -1.97 -14.93 -22.42
CA ASN A 60 -2.08 -13.60 -23.01
C ASN A 60 -0.73 -12.87 -22.91
N PRO A 61 0.10 -12.95 -23.97
CA PRO A 61 1.47 -12.45 -23.94
C PRO A 61 1.60 -10.93 -24.05
N ASN A 62 0.50 -10.18 -24.16
CA ASN A 62 0.54 -8.73 -24.22
C ASN A 62 1.03 -8.13 -22.89
N TRP A 63 1.83 -7.07 -22.98
CA TRP A 63 2.02 -6.17 -21.86
C TRP A 63 0.80 -5.27 -21.74
N VAL A 64 0.10 -5.34 -20.61
CA VAL A 64 -1.09 -4.53 -20.33
C VAL A 64 -0.78 -3.58 -19.18
N VAL A 65 -0.97 -2.27 -19.42
CA VAL A 65 -0.48 -1.23 -18.50
C VAL A 65 -1.15 -1.34 -17.13
N ARG A 66 -2.46 -1.53 -17.09
CA ARG A 66 -3.20 -1.62 -15.82
C ARG A 66 -3.05 -2.95 -15.07
N ASP A 67 -2.52 -3.99 -15.72
CA ASP A 67 -2.32 -5.31 -15.12
C ASP A 67 -0.80 -5.60 -14.97
N SER A 68 -0.08 -5.76 -16.11
CA SER A 68 1.35 -6.12 -16.09
C SER A 68 2.21 -5.03 -15.45
N ALA A 69 1.93 -3.74 -15.77
CA ALA A 69 2.70 -2.62 -15.24
C ALA A 69 2.23 -2.18 -13.84
N ALA A 70 0.92 -2.20 -13.57
CA ALA A 70 0.38 -1.74 -12.30
C ALA A 70 0.43 -2.82 -11.21
N ASP A 71 -0.03 -4.04 -11.51
CA ASP A 71 -0.30 -5.06 -10.49
C ASP A 71 0.73 -6.18 -10.41
N LEU A 72 1.61 -6.37 -11.41
CA LEU A 72 2.59 -7.45 -11.40
C LEU A 72 4.02 -6.95 -11.22
N TYR A 73 4.51 -6.18 -12.17
CA TYR A 73 5.89 -5.70 -12.24
C TYR A 73 6.38 -4.98 -10.98
N PRO A 74 5.62 -4.04 -10.39
CA PRO A 74 6.09 -3.24 -9.27
C PRO A 74 6.41 -4.05 -8.02
N PHE A 75 5.60 -5.08 -7.75
CA PHE A 75 5.82 -5.94 -6.59
C PHE A 75 6.98 -6.90 -6.79
N MET A 76 7.29 -7.26 -8.05
CA MET A 76 8.55 -7.94 -8.39
C MET A 76 9.75 -7.03 -8.18
N VAL A 77 9.64 -5.73 -8.49
CA VAL A 77 10.68 -4.72 -8.17
C VAL A 77 10.95 -4.68 -6.66
N ILE A 78 9.89 -4.57 -5.86
CA ILE A 78 10.01 -4.53 -4.40
C ILE A 78 10.62 -5.85 -3.88
N ALA A 79 10.10 -7.00 -4.29
CA ALA A 79 10.63 -8.29 -3.87
C ALA A 79 12.12 -8.43 -4.21
N SER A 80 12.52 -8.11 -5.44
CA SER A 80 13.92 -8.22 -5.87
C SER A 80 14.86 -7.29 -5.10
N ALA A 81 14.40 -6.09 -4.73
CA ALA A 81 15.20 -5.13 -3.96
C ALA A 81 15.62 -5.67 -2.59
N PHE A 82 14.78 -6.48 -1.96
CA PHE A 82 15.02 -7.09 -0.65
C PHE A 82 15.59 -8.51 -0.74
N LEU A 83 15.19 -9.28 -1.74
CA LEU A 83 15.47 -10.73 -1.79
C LEU A 83 16.61 -11.09 -2.75
N GLU A 84 16.78 -10.33 -3.85
CA GLU A 84 17.72 -10.73 -4.90
C GLU A 84 18.28 -9.53 -5.68
N ARG A 85 19.27 -8.89 -5.12
CA ARG A 85 19.86 -7.66 -5.65
C ARG A 85 20.28 -7.75 -7.14
N PRO A 86 20.86 -8.85 -7.65
CA PRO A 86 21.18 -8.97 -9.08
C PRO A 86 19.94 -8.90 -9.99
N VAL A 87 18.79 -9.44 -9.57
CA VAL A 87 17.52 -9.33 -10.30
C VAL A 87 17.02 -7.89 -10.30
N TYR A 88 17.11 -7.21 -9.16
CA TYR A 88 16.74 -5.79 -9.07
C TYR A 88 17.59 -4.94 -10.01
N ASP A 89 18.92 -5.02 -9.92
CA ASP A 89 19.84 -4.21 -10.72
C ASP A 89 19.84 -4.59 -12.22
N GLY A 90 19.52 -5.85 -12.54
CA GLY A 90 19.46 -6.37 -13.91
C GLY A 90 18.07 -6.30 -14.52
N SER A 91 17.27 -7.33 -14.27
CA SER A 91 15.98 -7.55 -14.93
C SER A 91 14.99 -6.43 -14.67
N MET A 92 14.86 -5.96 -13.41
CA MET A 92 13.87 -4.92 -13.09
C MET A 92 14.19 -3.59 -13.78
N HIS A 93 15.45 -3.18 -13.79
CA HIS A 93 15.86 -1.97 -14.52
C HIS A 93 15.78 -2.16 -16.05
N HIS A 94 15.99 -3.37 -16.54
CA HIS A 94 15.80 -3.66 -17.98
C HIS A 94 14.32 -3.48 -18.37
N ILE A 95 13.40 -4.07 -17.63
CA ILE A 95 11.95 -3.93 -17.86
C ILE A 95 11.54 -2.45 -17.85
N LEU A 96 12.00 -1.67 -16.86
CA LEU A 96 11.69 -0.23 -16.81
C LEU A 96 12.15 0.50 -18.08
N ARG A 97 13.37 0.23 -18.54
CA ARG A 97 13.89 0.86 -19.78
C ARG A 97 13.06 0.47 -21.01
N GLN A 98 12.68 -0.79 -21.13
CA GLN A 98 11.86 -1.28 -22.25
C GLN A 98 10.44 -0.72 -22.19
N GLU A 99 9.83 -0.68 -21.02
CA GLU A 99 8.53 -0.03 -20.79
C GLU A 99 8.58 1.42 -21.25
N MET A 100 9.55 2.19 -20.76
CA MET A 100 9.72 3.60 -21.13
C MET A 100 10.00 3.82 -22.62
N LEU A 101 10.67 2.88 -23.28
CA LEU A 101 11.00 2.98 -24.70
C LEU A 101 9.83 2.62 -25.61
N LEU A 102 9.07 1.56 -25.25
CA LEU A 102 8.14 0.90 -26.18
C LEU A 102 6.67 1.25 -25.94
N THR A 103 6.28 1.58 -24.70
CA THR A 103 4.87 1.72 -24.33
C THR A 103 4.36 3.16 -24.34
N ARG A 104 5.23 4.15 -24.40
CA ARG A 104 4.85 5.58 -24.45
C ARG A 104 4.07 5.86 -25.73
N ARG A 105 2.83 6.34 -25.57
CA ARG A 105 1.95 6.62 -26.69
C ARG A 105 1.52 8.08 -26.79
N ALA A 106 1.26 8.71 -25.65
CA ALA A 106 0.92 10.13 -25.58
C ALA A 106 1.88 10.82 -24.58
N GLY A 107 3.00 11.35 -25.06
CA GLY A 107 4.08 11.82 -24.21
C GLY A 107 4.66 10.65 -23.40
N HIS A 108 4.57 10.74 -22.06
CA HIS A 108 5.02 9.68 -21.14
C HIS A 108 3.90 8.71 -20.72
N LEU A 109 2.66 8.95 -21.16
CA LEU A 109 1.55 8.05 -20.86
C LEU A 109 1.70 6.75 -21.65
N SER A 110 1.55 5.62 -20.96
CA SER A 110 1.73 4.29 -21.52
C SER A 110 0.43 3.71 -22.09
N ASP A 111 0.56 2.88 -23.12
CA ASP A 111 -0.51 2.06 -23.69
C ASP A 111 -0.08 0.60 -23.81
N ASP A 112 -1.04 -0.29 -23.98
CA ASP A 112 -0.84 -1.73 -24.06
C ASP A 112 -0.04 -2.12 -25.31
N LEU A 113 0.92 -3.02 -25.13
CA LEU A 113 1.86 -3.43 -26.18
C LEU A 113 1.72 -4.90 -26.53
N GLN A 114 1.81 -5.22 -27.82
CA GLN A 114 1.91 -6.60 -28.33
C GLN A 114 3.30 -7.19 -28.06
N PRO A 115 3.42 -8.52 -27.90
CA PRO A 115 4.70 -9.18 -27.67
C PRO A 115 5.69 -8.92 -28.81
N GLY A 116 6.97 -8.96 -28.49
CA GLY A 116 8.05 -8.68 -29.44
C GLY A 116 8.13 -7.23 -29.91
N GLY A 117 7.42 -6.30 -29.24
CA GLY A 117 7.39 -4.88 -29.62
C GLY A 117 6.69 -4.62 -30.96
N LYS A 118 5.76 -5.48 -31.37
CA LYS A 118 5.07 -5.43 -32.68
C LYS A 118 4.07 -4.27 -32.83
N GLY A 119 3.98 -3.40 -31.86
CA GLY A 119 3.08 -2.25 -31.82
C GLY A 119 2.04 -2.33 -30.73
N PHE A 120 1.21 -1.32 -30.65
CA PHE A 120 0.16 -1.22 -29.63
C PHE A 120 -0.97 -2.22 -29.90
N VAL A 121 -1.60 -2.69 -28.81
CA VAL A 121 -2.76 -3.60 -28.89
C VAL A 121 -3.93 -2.89 -29.58
N ARG A 122 -4.15 -1.63 -29.26
CA ARG A 122 -5.13 -0.76 -29.94
C ARG A 122 -4.45 0.00 -31.08
N PRO A 123 -4.88 -0.15 -32.34
CA PRO A 123 -4.28 0.57 -33.47
C PRO A 123 -4.36 2.10 -33.28
N GLU A 124 -5.49 2.59 -32.80
CA GLU A 124 -5.74 4.01 -32.58
C GLU A 124 -5.54 4.44 -31.13
N LEU A 125 -5.15 5.68 -30.92
CA LEU A 125 -5.02 6.28 -29.60
C LEU A 125 -6.42 6.53 -29.01
N VAL A 126 -6.73 5.87 -27.89
CA VAL A 126 -7.93 6.14 -27.09
C VAL A 126 -7.46 6.79 -25.78
N MET A 127 -7.62 8.11 -25.69
CA MET A 127 -7.05 8.89 -24.58
C MET A 127 -7.56 8.42 -23.21
N ASP A 128 -8.84 8.10 -23.08
CA ASP A 128 -9.43 7.64 -21.81
C ASP A 128 -8.80 6.31 -21.34
N GLU A 129 -8.49 5.39 -22.25
CA GLU A 129 -7.82 4.13 -21.94
C GLU A 129 -6.36 4.36 -21.51
N VAL A 130 -5.67 5.27 -22.18
CA VAL A 130 -4.29 5.63 -21.85
C VAL A 130 -4.22 6.37 -20.51
N MET A 131 -5.18 7.26 -20.23
CA MET A 131 -5.32 7.92 -18.93
C MET A 131 -5.60 6.90 -17.83
N PHE A 132 -6.50 5.94 -18.08
CA PHE A 132 -6.82 4.90 -17.12
C PHE A 132 -5.59 4.03 -16.82
N GLY A 133 -5.01 3.40 -17.82
CA GLY A 133 -3.83 2.55 -17.63
C GLY A 133 -2.68 3.27 -16.94
N SER A 134 -2.41 4.53 -17.33
CA SER A 134 -1.34 5.33 -16.72
C SER A 134 -1.66 5.72 -15.27
N SER A 135 -2.93 5.97 -14.91
CA SER A 135 -3.33 6.27 -13.54
C SER A 135 -3.14 5.06 -12.61
N GLU A 136 -3.53 3.87 -13.08
CA GLU A 136 -3.31 2.61 -12.37
C GLU A 136 -1.80 2.34 -12.19
N TYR A 137 -1.03 2.43 -13.26
CA TYR A 137 0.42 2.22 -13.18
C TYR A 137 1.09 3.16 -12.19
N MET A 138 0.69 4.45 -12.14
CA MET A 138 1.23 5.38 -11.14
C MET A 138 0.81 5.00 -9.73
N LYS A 139 -0.50 4.80 -9.51
CA LYS A 139 -1.06 4.64 -8.16
C LYS A 139 -0.79 3.25 -7.60
N ASP A 140 -1.03 2.17 -8.37
CA ASP A 140 -0.89 0.80 -7.85
C ASP A 140 0.54 0.25 -8.02
N GLY A 141 1.30 0.81 -8.97
CA GLY A 141 2.64 0.34 -9.29
C GLY A 141 3.77 1.21 -8.76
N LEU A 142 3.92 2.40 -9.31
CA LEU A 142 5.08 3.25 -9.07
C LEU A 142 5.07 3.92 -7.69
N LEU A 143 3.87 4.20 -7.17
CA LEU A 143 3.69 4.77 -5.85
C LEU A 143 4.13 3.82 -4.72
N PRO A 144 3.69 2.53 -4.64
CA PRO A 144 4.18 1.59 -3.64
C PRO A 144 5.68 1.32 -3.73
N ILE A 145 6.29 1.32 -4.92
CA ILE A 145 7.76 1.25 -5.05
C ILE A 145 8.40 2.45 -4.34
N THR A 146 7.86 3.65 -4.59
CA THR A 146 8.39 4.88 -3.99
C THR A 146 8.12 4.95 -2.48
N GLU A 147 6.99 4.44 -2.01
CA GLU A 147 6.69 4.32 -0.57
C GLU A 147 7.80 3.58 0.18
N ILE A 148 8.26 2.46 -0.36
CA ILE A 148 9.21 1.60 0.34
C ILE A 148 10.67 1.85 -0.03
N LEU A 149 10.97 2.18 -1.28
CA LEU A 149 12.36 2.35 -1.76
C LEU A 149 12.80 3.82 -1.87
N GLY A 150 11.86 4.78 -1.74
CA GLY A 150 12.14 6.20 -1.87
C GLY A 150 12.42 6.64 -3.31
N GLU A 151 13.35 7.59 -3.48
CA GLU A 151 13.68 8.20 -4.75
C GLU A 151 14.56 7.27 -5.59
N THR A 152 13.95 6.63 -6.59
CA THR A 152 14.53 5.65 -7.50
C THR A 152 14.15 6.00 -8.95
N PRO A 153 14.66 5.30 -9.97
CA PRO A 153 14.20 5.50 -11.36
C PRO A 153 12.69 5.38 -11.54
N TRP A 154 11.99 4.55 -10.75
CA TRP A 154 10.53 4.41 -10.75
C TRP A 154 9.82 5.66 -10.22
N TYR A 155 10.40 6.36 -9.24
CA TYR A 155 9.89 7.66 -8.79
C TYR A 155 9.93 8.70 -9.92
N PHE A 156 11.02 8.77 -10.68
CA PHE A 156 11.12 9.69 -11.81
C PHE A 156 10.13 9.29 -12.92
N ARG A 157 9.97 7.99 -13.17
CA ARG A 157 8.95 7.50 -14.11
C ARG A 157 7.53 7.92 -13.71
N MET A 158 7.18 7.83 -12.43
CA MET A 158 5.90 8.29 -11.90
C MET A 158 5.70 9.78 -12.14
N ARG A 159 6.72 10.59 -11.90
CA ARG A 159 6.68 12.05 -12.16
C ARG A 159 6.46 12.37 -13.63
N ASP A 160 7.18 11.71 -14.53
CA ASP A 160 7.03 11.91 -15.98
C ASP A 160 5.59 11.64 -16.43
N ILE A 161 4.98 10.56 -15.92
CA ILE A 161 3.57 10.22 -16.22
C ILE A 161 2.64 11.27 -15.60
N ALA A 162 2.86 11.67 -14.34
CA ALA A 162 2.04 12.67 -13.68
C ALA A 162 2.08 14.02 -14.41
N ASP A 163 3.26 14.49 -14.82
CA ASP A 163 3.42 15.74 -15.56
C ASP A 163 2.62 15.73 -16.89
N ASP A 164 2.68 14.61 -17.61
CA ASP A 164 1.92 14.48 -18.86
C ASP A 164 0.42 14.24 -18.63
N MET A 165 0.02 13.56 -17.56
CA MET A 165 -1.38 13.47 -17.17
C MET A 165 -1.97 14.87 -16.90
N LEU A 166 -1.25 15.74 -16.20
CA LEU A 166 -1.69 17.13 -15.97
C LEU A 166 -1.83 17.90 -17.29
N ARG A 167 -0.83 17.81 -18.15
CA ARG A 167 -0.78 18.51 -19.43
C ARG A 167 -1.85 18.05 -20.40
N LEU A 168 -2.14 16.76 -20.44
CA LEU A 168 -3.03 16.10 -21.40
C LEU A 168 -4.44 15.84 -20.87
N ALA A 169 -4.73 16.17 -19.60
CA ALA A 169 -6.06 15.98 -18.99
C ALA A 169 -7.16 16.48 -19.92
N PRO A 170 -8.07 15.59 -20.42
CA PRO A 170 -8.94 15.95 -21.53
C PRO A 170 -10.14 16.78 -21.12
N TYR A 171 -10.62 16.65 -19.89
CA TYR A 171 -11.91 17.19 -19.46
C TYR A 171 -11.76 18.54 -18.77
N LYS A 172 -12.46 19.56 -19.28
CA LYS A 172 -12.50 20.89 -18.70
C LYS A 172 -13.75 21.07 -17.85
N TRP A 173 -13.56 21.70 -16.69
CA TRP A 173 -14.66 22.22 -15.89
C TRP A 173 -14.31 23.61 -15.37
N ARG A 174 -15.24 24.33 -14.71
CA ARG A 174 -15.03 25.74 -14.29
C ARG A 174 -13.82 25.98 -13.36
N GLY A 175 -13.42 24.96 -12.59
CA GLY A 175 -12.31 25.05 -11.64
C GLY A 175 -10.97 24.54 -12.18
N GLY A 176 -10.91 24.02 -13.42
CA GLY A 176 -9.68 23.50 -13.99
C GLY A 176 -9.89 22.35 -14.99
N ARG A 177 -9.04 21.34 -14.91
CA ARG A 177 -9.12 20.13 -15.75
C ARG A 177 -9.21 18.88 -14.89
N LEU A 178 -9.86 17.84 -15.42
CA LEU A 178 -9.93 16.51 -14.82
C LEU A 178 -9.27 15.49 -15.75
N PRO A 179 -8.50 14.54 -15.22
CA PRO A 179 -7.98 13.41 -15.98
C PRO A 179 -9.08 12.56 -16.62
N ALA A 180 -10.21 12.39 -15.91
CA ALA A 180 -11.34 11.59 -16.36
C ALA A 180 -12.68 12.08 -15.81
N GLN A 181 -13.76 11.50 -16.31
CA GLN A 181 -15.11 11.64 -15.77
C GLN A 181 -15.47 10.58 -14.72
N THR A 182 -14.55 9.65 -14.42
CA THR A 182 -14.73 8.57 -13.43
C THR A 182 -14.09 8.91 -12.09
N ALA A 183 -14.71 8.42 -11.02
CA ALA A 183 -14.22 8.61 -9.65
C ALA A 183 -12.86 7.94 -9.42
N GLU A 184 -12.65 6.76 -10.02
CA GLU A 184 -11.43 5.98 -9.90
C GLU A 184 -10.19 6.73 -10.39
N ILE A 185 -10.15 7.12 -11.67
CA ILE A 185 -8.97 7.80 -12.25
C ILE A 185 -8.66 9.13 -11.54
N ASN A 186 -9.70 9.87 -11.16
CA ASN A 186 -9.53 11.10 -10.39
C ASN A 186 -9.04 10.81 -8.96
N GLY A 187 -9.48 9.74 -8.34
CA GLY A 187 -9.01 9.27 -7.04
C GLY A 187 -7.54 8.83 -7.09
N ASN A 188 -7.15 8.07 -8.11
CA ASN A 188 -5.76 7.70 -8.37
C ASN A 188 -4.87 8.93 -8.54
N ALA A 189 -5.32 9.89 -9.34
CA ALA A 189 -4.61 11.14 -9.56
C ALA A 189 -4.45 11.95 -8.25
N LEU A 190 -5.49 12.07 -7.42
CA LEU A 190 -5.41 12.76 -6.13
C LEU A 190 -4.35 12.16 -5.21
N GLN A 191 -4.28 10.83 -5.11
CA GLN A 191 -3.31 10.13 -4.26
C GLN A 191 -1.88 10.38 -4.71
N VAL A 192 -1.60 10.26 -6.02
CA VAL A 192 -0.28 10.53 -6.59
C VAL A 192 0.11 12.00 -6.42
N LEU A 193 -0.80 12.93 -6.75
CA LEU A 193 -0.58 14.37 -6.63
C LEU A 193 -0.37 14.80 -5.18
N ALA A 194 -1.06 14.19 -4.22
CA ALA A 194 -0.86 14.46 -2.81
C ALA A 194 0.57 14.11 -2.38
N ARG A 195 1.07 12.93 -2.76
CA ARG A 195 2.43 12.50 -2.42
C ARG A 195 3.50 13.29 -3.14
N LEU A 196 3.31 13.59 -4.43
CA LEU A 196 4.22 14.47 -5.17
C LEU A 196 4.24 15.89 -4.59
N SER A 197 3.09 16.43 -4.18
CA SER A 197 3.03 17.74 -3.52
C SER A 197 3.74 17.75 -2.17
N TRP A 198 3.60 16.70 -1.36
CA TRP A 198 4.35 16.56 -0.12
C TRP A 198 5.86 16.52 -0.38
N LYS A 199 6.30 15.72 -1.35
CA LYS A 199 7.72 15.51 -1.65
C LYS A 199 8.38 16.73 -2.26
N THR A 200 7.76 17.29 -3.31
CA THR A 200 8.42 18.27 -4.18
C THR A 200 8.11 19.71 -3.82
N ARG A 201 6.97 19.98 -3.18
CA ARG A 201 6.40 21.32 -2.98
C ARG A 201 6.12 22.07 -4.29
N ASP A 202 6.08 21.36 -5.42
CA ASP A 202 5.76 21.96 -6.72
C ASP A 202 4.29 22.40 -6.75
N PRO A 203 4.02 23.70 -6.97
CA PRO A 203 2.66 24.22 -6.96
C PRO A 203 1.77 23.61 -8.05
N ARG A 204 2.32 23.13 -9.16
CA ARG A 204 1.55 22.51 -10.25
C ARG A 204 0.76 21.29 -9.76
N TYR A 205 1.41 20.42 -8.96
CA TYR A 205 0.74 19.24 -8.39
C TYR A 205 -0.34 19.62 -7.39
N LEU A 206 -0.04 20.60 -6.52
CA LEU A 206 -0.99 21.07 -5.52
C LEU A 206 -2.20 21.77 -6.15
N ASP A 207 -1.99 22.64 -7.13
CA ASP A 207 -3.06 23.37 -7.81
C ASP A 207 -3.98 22.42 -8.58
N GLN A 208 -3.41 21.39 -9.23
CA GLN A 208 -4.21 20.38 -9.92
C GLN A 208 -4.98 19.49 -8.93
N LEU A 209 -4.35 19.09 -7.82
CA LEU A 209 -5.03 18.37 -6.74
C LEU A 209 -6.22 19.20 -6.23
N ILE A 210 -6.03 20.48 -5.99
CA ILE A 210 -7.10 21.39 -5.56
C ILE A 210 -8.21 21.44 -6.61
N ALA A 211 -7.89 21.52 -7.90
CA ALA A 211 -8.88 21.57 -8.96
C ALA A 211 -9.75 20.30 -8.98
N ILE A 212 -9.15 19.10 -8.83
CA ILE A 212 -9.90 17.85 -8.76
C ILE A 212 -10.72 17.78 -7.47
N ALA A 213 -10.13 18.09 -6.32
CA ALA A 213 -10.83 18.02 -5.03
C ALA A 213 -11.98 19.03 -4.94
N ASP A 214 -11.83 20.25 -5.49
CA ASP A 214 -12.92 21.25 -5.59
C ASP A 214 -14.09 20.74 -6.43
N PHE A 215 -13.80 20.02 -7.52
CA PHE A 215 -14.86 19.40 -8.32
C PHE A 215 -15.71 18.45 -7.47
N TYR A 216 -15.08 17.61 -6.66
CA TYR A 216 -15.82 16.69 -5.79
C TYR A 216 -16.46 17.42 -4.60
N PHE A 217 -15.70 18.13 -3.79
CA PHE A 217 -16.20 18.71 -2.54
C PHE A 217 -17.24 19.81 -2.74
N LEU A 218 -17.04 20.67 -3.75
CA LEU A 218 -17.85 21.87 -3.93
C LEU A 218 -18.89 21.76 -5.05
N HIS A 219 -18.84 20.69 -5.85
CA HIS A 219 -19.74 20.52 -6.98
C HIS A 219 -20.44 19.16 -7.00
N GLN A 220 -19.72 18.06 -7.19
CA GLN A 220 -20.36 16.73 -7.33
C GLN A 220 -21.04 16.24 -6.04
N LEU A 221 -20.33 16.25 -4.90
CA LEU A 221 -20.85 15.70 -3.63
C LEU A 221 -22.13 16.39 -3.15
N PRO A 222 -22.26 17.74 -3.19
CA PRO A 222 -23.53 18.39 -2.87
C PRO A 222 -24.69 17.94 -3.77
N ALA A 223 -24.43 17.68 -5.05
CA ALA A 223 -25.46 17.25 -6.01
C ALA A 223 -25.88 15.80 -5.84
N THR A 224 -25.05 14.96 -5.22
CA THR A 224 -25.28 13.50 -5.05
C THR A 224 -25.59 13.09 -3.60
N GLY A 225 -25.91 14.03 -2.73
CA GLY A 225 -26.17 13.71 -1.31
C GLY A 225 -24.93 13.21 -0.56
N TYR A 226 -23.74 13.66 -0.97
CA TYR A 226 -22.43 13.36 -0.37
C TYR A 226 -21.94 11.92 -0.51
N LEU A 227 -22.35 11.21 -1.58
CA LEU A 227 -21.68 10.00 -2.06
C LEU A 227 -21.09 10.29 -3.45
N PRO A 228 -19.83 9.95 -3.74
CA PRO A 228 -19.26 10.17 -5.06
C PRO A 228 -19.96 9.33 -6.12
N ALA A 229 -20.43 9.93 -7.20
CA ALA A 229 -20.91 9.15 -8.34
C ALA A 229 -19.74 8.47 -9.05
N HIS A 230 -19.93 7.23 -9.47
CA HIS A 230 -18.89 6.47 -10.17
C HIS A 230 -18.44 7.14 -11.46
N GLU A 231 -19.39 7.71 -12.19
CA GLU A 231 -19.13 8.46 -13.41
C GLU A 231 -20.01 9.71 -13.47
N TRP A 232 -19.42 10.84 -13.87
CA TRP A 232 -20.09 12.13 -14.02
C TRP A 232 -19.99 12.62 -15.46
N ASP A 233 -21.09 12.96 -16.07
CA ASP A 233 -21.12 13.58 -17.39
C ASP A 233 -20.99 15.11 -17.26
N LEU A 234 -19.84 15.64 -17.66
CA LEU A 234 -19.59 17.08 -17.61
C LEU A 234 -20.39 17.88 -18.64
N ALA A 235 -20.89 17.24 -19.72
CA ALA A 235 -21.68 17.92 -20.73
C ALA A 235 -23.13 18.17 -20.25
N THR A 236 -23.71 17.21 -19.53
CA THR A 236 -25.05 17.32 -18.93
C THR A 236 -25.04 17.78 -17.49
N ASP A 237 -23.85 17.89 -16.90
CA ASP A 237 -23.60 18.22 -15.49
C ASP A 237 -24.41 17.33 -14.52
N SER A 238 -24.37 16.02 -14.72
CA SER A 238 -25.16 15.05 -13.98
C SER A 238 -24.47 13.67 -13.89
N PRO A 239 -24.87 12.80 -12.94
CA PRO A 239 -24.33 11.45 -12.87
C PRO A 239 -24.70 10.66 -14.13
N ARG A 240 -23.71 10.20 -14.90
CA ARG A 240 -23.91 9.20 -15.96
C ARG A 240 -24.11 7.81 -15.37
N ARG A 241 -23.38 7.50 -14.31
CA ARG A 241 -23.53 6.30 -13.49
C ARG A 241 -23.66 6.70 -12.02
N GLY A 242 -24.91 6.84 -11.57
CA GLY A 242 -25.29 7.33 -10.25
C GLY A 242 -25.19 6.27 -9.15
N VAL A 243 -24.11 5.46 -9.15
CA VAL A 243 -23.80 4.51 -8.09
C VAL A 243 -22.49 4.89 -7.42
N PHE A 244 -22.36 4.63 -6.12
CA PHE A 244 -21.09 4.63 -5.42
C PHE A 244 -20.65 3.19 -5.18
N VAL A 245 -19.39 2.88 -5.53
CA VAL A 245 -18.77 1.56 -5.35
C VAL A 245 -17.83 1.61 -4.16
N PHE A 246 -18.09 0.80 -3.13
CA PHE A 246 -17.26 0.72 -1.92
C PHE A 246 -16.04 -0.19 -2.10
N SER A 247 -16.01 -0.99 -3.15
CA SER A 247 -14.85 -1.79 -3.57
C SER A 247 -13.88 -0.97 -4.42
N ASP A 248 -12.81 -1.60 -4.89
CA ASP A 248 -11.91 -1.02 -5.89
C ASP A 248 -12.71 -0.53 -7.12
N HIS A 249 -12.13 0.35 -7.89
CA HIS A 249 -12.78 1.17 -8.91
C HIS A 249 -13.82 2.18 -8.39
N GLY A 250 -13.86 2.45 -7.08
CA GLY A 250 -14.78 3.43 -6.51
C GLY A 250 -14.34 4.02 -5.18
N ASN A 251 -13.59 3.28 -4.37
CA ASN A 251 -13.12 3.75 -3.08
C ASN A 251 -11.89 4.69 -3.19
N GLU A 252 -11.15 4.66 -4.28
CA GLU A 252 -9.95 5.46 -4.55
C GLU A 252 -10.21 6.95 -4.38
N ILE A 253 -11.40 7.42 -4.79
CA ILE A 253 -11.76 8.83 -4.66
C ILE A 253 -11.86 9.27 -3.20
N VAL A 254 -12.35 8.42 -2.30
CA VAL A 254 -12.46 8.75 -0.87
C VAL A 254 -11.07 8.82 -0.23
N GLY A 255 -10.20 7.85 -0.54
CA GLY A 255 -8.80 7.89 -0.15
C GLY A 255 -8.11 9.16 -0.64
N GLY A 256 -8.24 9.47 -1.94
CA GLY A 256 -7.67 10.66 -2.55
C GLY A 256 -8.19 11.98 -1.95
N LEU A 257 -9.48 12.08 -1.66
CA LEU A 257 -10.07 13.27 -1.02
C LEU A 257 -9.60 13.46 0.43
N THR A 258 -9.47 12.38 1.20
CA THR A 258 -8.93 12.48 2.58
C THR A 258 -7.46 12.88 2.57
N GLU A 259 -6.65 12.36 1.65
CA GLU A 259 -5.26 12.79 1.46
C GLU A 259 -5.14 14.24 1.02
N ALA A 260 -6.03 14.71 0.14
CA ALA A 260 -6.08 16.10 -0.29
C ALA A 260 -6.31 17.05 0.90
N VAL A 261 -7.21 16.67 1.83
CA VAL A 261 -7.44 17.48 3.05
C VAL A 261 -6.25 17.41 4.00
N MET A 262 -5.61 16.24 4.19
CA MET A 262 -4.39 16.13 4.99
C MET A 262 -3.28 17.04 4.47
N LEU A 263 -3.06 17.05 3.17
CA LEU A 263 -2.05 17.88 2.52
C LEU A 263 -2.39 19.37 2.64
N THR A 264 -3.60 19.77 2.26
CA THR A 264 -3.99 21.18 2.24
C THR A 264 -4.08 21.79 3.62
N ARG A 265 -4.40 21.00 4.65
CA ARG A 265 -4.34 21.47 6.04
C ARG A 265 -2.94 21.99 6.42
N ALA A 266 -1.91 21.41 5.86
CA ALA A 266 -0.53 21.85 6.08
C ALA A 266 -0.07 22.96 5.12
N LEU A 267 -0.49 22.92 3.83
CA LEU A 267 0.07 23.76 2.78
C LEU A 267 -0.86 24.90 2.30
N ARG A 268 -2.17 24.74 2.49
CA ARG A 268 -3.24 25.69 2.08
C ARG A 268 -4.41 25.62 3.08
N PRO A 269 -4.22 26.03 4.35
CA PRO A 269 -5.21 25.83 5.42
C PRO A 269 -6.57 26.49 5.11
N GLU A 270 -6.59 27.59 4.39
CA GLU A 270 -7.83 28.25 3.94
C GLU A 270 -8.64 27.39 2.97
N LYS A 271 -7.97 26.56 2.15
CA LYS A 271 -8.63 25.60 1.26
C LYS A 271 -9.15 24.39 2.03
N ALA A 272 -8.34 23.85 2.94
CA ALA A 272 -8.77 22.77 3.83
C ALA A 272 -10.03 23.15 4.60
N LYS A 273 -10.11 24.37 5.12
CA LYS A 273 -11.28 24.90 5.83
C LYS A 273 -12.55 24.90 4.97
N GLN A 274 -12.45 25.17 3.67
CA GLN A 274 -13.59 25.11 2.73
C GLN A 274 -14.12 23.67 2.59
N TRP A 275 -13.24 22.67 2.72
CA TRP A 275 -13.56 21.25 2.54
C TRP A 275 -13.98 20.53 3.83
N GLU A 276 -13.80 21.12 5.02
CA GLU A 276 -14.12 20.49 6.30
C GLU A 276 -15.57 19.98 6.37
N THR A 277 -16.54 20.84 6.02
CA THR A 277 -17.96 20.48 6.04
C THR A 277 -18.32 19.42 5.00
N PRO A 278 -17.94 19.55 3.71
CA PRO A 278 -18.19 18.47 2.74
C PRO A 278 -17.49 17.17 3.08
N LEU A 279 -16.24 17.19 3.58
CA LEU A 279 -15.55 15.99 4.03
C LEU A 279 -16.32 15.30 5.16
N LYS A 280 -16.71 16.05 6.20
CA LYS A 280 -17.49 15.48 7.31
C LYS A 280 -18.78 14.84 6.81
N LYS A 281 -19.53 15.52 5.95
CA LYS A 281 -20.76 14.97 5.35
C LYS A 281 -20.50 13.72 4.52
N LEU A 282 -19.41 13.66 3.74
CA LEU A 282 -18.99 12.46 3.02
C LEU A 282 -18.75 11.30 3.99
N LEU A 283 -17.89 11.49 5.01
CA LEU A 283 -17.54 10.44 5.96
C LEU A 283 -18.77 9.96 6.76
N ASP A 284 -19.65 10.87 7.18
CA ASP A 284 -20.88 10.54 7.87
C ASP A 284 -21.81 9.71 6.96
N ARG A 285 -21.99 10.17 5.73
CA ARG A 285 -22.83 9.47 4.74
C ARG A 285 -22.32 8.07 4.41
N LEU A 286 -21.00 7.89 4.34
CA LEU A 286 -20.39 6.57 4.19
C LEU A 286 -20.72 5.66 5.37
N LEU A 287 -20.65 6.15 6.61
CA LEU A 287 -20.99 5.34 7.79
C LEU A 287 -22.48 5.01 7.90
N GLU A 288 -23.36 5.83 7.36
CA GLU A 288 -24.82 5.64 7.39
C GLU A 288 -25.34 4.75 6.25
N THR A 289 -24.53 4.52 5.20
CA THR A 289 -25.03 3.95 3.94
C THR A 289 -24.28 2.67 3.58
N GLY A 290 -25.02 1.69 3.02
CA GLY A 290 -24.43 0.49 2.43
C GLY A 290 -23.73 -0.45 3.41
N ARG A 291 -24.06 -0.38 4.70
CA ARG A 291 -23.52 -1.30 5.73
C ARG A 291 -24.34 -2.58 5.79
N ASN A 292 -23.67 -3.72 5.83
CA ASN A 292 -24.32 -5.00 6.12
C ASN A 292 -24.53 -5.22 7.63
N ALA A 293 -25.08 -6.36 8.03
CA ALA A 293 -25.35 -6.68 9.42
C ALA A 293 -24.10 -6.73 10.31
N ASP A 294 -22.93 -7.04 9.73
CA ASP A 294 -21.63 -7.06 10.45
C ASP A 294 -21.01 -5.66 10.56
N GLY A 295 -21.63 -4.65 9.93
CA GLY A 295 -21.11 -3.29 9.91
C GLY A 295 -19.95 -3.08 8.90
N VAL A 296 -19.78 -3.97 7.94
CA VAL A 296 -18.87 -3.84 6.78
C VAL A 296 -19.69 -3.42 5.56
N TRP A 297 -19.06 -2.80 4.55
CA TRP A 297 -19.81 -2.32 3.40
C TRP A 297 -20.18 -3.43 2.42
N VAL A 298 -21.37 -3.25 1.80
CA VAL A 298 -21.74 -3.92 0.56
C VAL A 298 -20.95 -3.34 -0.61
N HIS A 299 -21.03 -4.00 -1.79
CA HIS A 299 -20.26 -3.57 -2.95
C HIS A 299 -20.66 -2.17 -3.45
N SER A 300 -21.97 -1.88 -3.60
CA SER A 300 -22.40 -0.58 -4.14
C SER A 300 -23.81 -0.18 -3.73
N VAL A 301 -24.03 1.14 -3.76
CA VAL A 301 -25.31 1.80 -3.47
C VAL A 301 -25.62 2.84 -4.53
N ASP A 302 -26.90 3.18 -4.69
CA ASP A 302 -27.36 4.33 -5.45
C ASP A 302 -27.04 5.63 -4.68
N VAL A 303 -26.40 6.60 -5.33
CA VAL A 303 -25.92 7.82 -4.64
C VAL A 303 -27.04 8.72 -4.16
N ALA A 304 -28.15 8.80 -4.90
CA ALA A 304 -29.26 9.69 -4.57
C ALA A 304 -30.07 9.16 -3.39
N THR A 305 -30.31 7.84 -3.35
CA THR A 305 -31.21 7.22 -2.37
C THR A 305 -30.49 6.49 -1.24
N GLY A 306 -29.20 6.12 -1.43
CA GLY A 306 -28.45 5.25 -0.53
C GLY A 306 -28.89 3.80 -0.55
N LYS A 307 -29.81 3.40 -1.44
CA LYS A 307 -30.29 2.01 -1.55
C LYS A 307 -29.20 1.11 -2.11
N VAL A 308 -29.11 -0.11 -1.55
CA VAL A 308 -28.17 -1.13 -1.99
C VAL A 308 -28.48 -1.54 -3.44
N VAL A 309 -27.48 -1.46 -4.30
CA VAL A 309 -27.52 -1.91 -5.70
C VAL A 309 -26.92 -3.31 -5.82
N ALA A 310 -25.75 -3.54 -5.23
CA ALA A 310 -25.12 -4.86 -5.20
C ALA A 310 -24.81 -5.27 -3.74
N PRO A 311 -25.51 -6.28 -3.18
CA PRO A 311 -25.46 -6.62 -1.76
C PRO A 311 -24.24 -7.47 -1.36
N ARG A 312 -23.43 -7.97 -2.31
CA ARG A 312 -22.18 -8.67 -1.95
C ARG A 312 -21.27 -7.75 -1.14
N HIS A 313 -20.47 -8.29 -0.23
CA HIS A 313 -19.54 -7.47 0.56
C HIS A 313 -18.45 -6.85 -0.33
N ALA A 314 -17.96 -5.68 0.07
CA ALA A 314 -16.78 -5.07 -0.53
C ALA A 314 -15.53 -5.84 -0.05
N HIS A 315 -14.78 -6.44 -1.00
CA HIS A 315 -13.61 -7.25 -0.65
C HIS A 315 -12.45 -6.41 -0.07
N CYS A 316 -12.27 -5.18 -0.53
CA CYS A 316 -11.26 -4.24 0.01
C CYS A 316 -11.83 -3.39 1.18
N TRP A 317 -12.49 -4.04 2.13
CA TRP A 317 -13.15 -3.37 3.27
C TRP A 317 -12.23 -2.40 4.01
N GLY A 318 -10.95 -2.74 4.17
CA GLY A 318 -9.97 -1.95 4.91
C GLY A 318 -9.66 -0.59 4.27
N TYR A 319 -9.74 -0.46 2.96
CA TYR A 319 -9.44 0.78 2.23
C TYR A 319 -10.37 1.92 2.65
N MET A 320 -11.67 1.64 2.74
CA MET A 320 -12.63 2.63 3.23
C MET A 320 -12.40 2.98 4.70
N PHE A 321 -12.08 1.97 5.54
CA PHE A 321 -11.79 2.22 6.96
C PHE A 321 -10.46 2.93 7.17
N ASN A 322 -9.48 2.80 6.28
CA ASN A 322 -8.27 3.63 6.26
C ASN A 322 -8.65 5.11 6.08
N ALA A 323 -9.52 5.42 5.12
CA ALA A 323 -10.02 6.79 4.91
C ALA A 323 -10.84 7.30 6.12
N ILE A 324 -11.68 6.46 6.73
CA ILE A 324 -12.43 6.81 7.96
C ILE A 324 -11.46 7.08 9.12
N TYR A 325 -10.40 6.28 9.28
CA TYR A 325 -9.40 6.54 10.32
C TYR A 325 -8.62 7.85 10.06
N THR A 326 -8.31 8.16 8.81
CA THR A 326 -7.75 9.46 8.43
C THR A 326 -8.73 10.59 8.76
N GLY A 327 -10.02 10.38 8.57
CA GLY A 327 -11.08 11.28 9.04
C GLY A 327 -11.03 11.51 10.55
N TYR A 328 -10.79 10.47 11.36
CA TYR A 328 -10.55 10.61 12.79
C TYR A 328 -9.33 11.49 13.09
N LEU A 329 -8.22 11.28 12.41
CA LEU A 329 -7.00 12.10 12.57
C LEU A 329 -7.23 13.58 12.21
N LEU A 330 -8.08 13.84 11.21
CA LEU A 330 -8.42 15.19 10.76
C LEU A 330 -9.37 15.93 11.71
N THR A 331 -10.35 15.22 12.28
CA THR A 331 -11.48 15.84 12.99
C THR A 331 -11.46 15.64 14.50
N GLY A 332 -10.76 14.61 14.98
CA GLY A 332 -10.80 14.16 16.38
C GLY A 332 -12.11 13.48 16.78
N GLU A 333 -13.05 13.25 15.86
CA GLU A 333 -14.37 12.65 16.13
C GLU A 333 -14.25 11.17 16.51
N PRO A 334 -14.53 10.78 17.78
CA PRO A 334 -14.29 9.40 18.24
C PRO A 334 -15.07 8.34 17.47
N ARG A 335 -16.24 8.67 16.91
CA ARG A 335 -17.10 7.72 16.17
C ARG A 335 -16.41 7.13 14.94
N TYR A 336 -15.49 7.87 14.29
CA TYR A 336 -14.74 7.34 13.14
C TYR A 336 -13.76 6.26 13.59
N LYS A 337 -13.03 6.48 14.68
CA LYS A 337 -12.16 5.43 15.26
C LYS A 337 -12.96 4.22 15.73
N GLN A 338 -14.08 4.44 16.43
CA GLN A 338 -14.98 3.37 16.89
C GLN A 338 -15.53 2.53 15.72
N ALA A 339 -15.85 3.18 14.59
CA ALA A 339 -16.31 2.46 13.40
C ALA A 339 -15.22 1.53 12.84
N VAL A 340 -13.94 1.95 12.87
CA VAL A 340 -12.79 1.12 12.47
C VAL A 340 -12.60 -0.04 13.44
N GLU A 341 -12.62 0.20 14.75
CA GLU A 341 -12.49 -0.84 15.78
C GLU A 341 -13.61 -1.89 15.64
N HIS A 342 -14.85 -1.43 15.43
CA HIS A 342 -15.98 -2.33 15.19
C HIS A 342 -15.80 -3.19 13.92
N ALA A 343 -15.28 -2.62 12.85
CA ALA A 343 -15.02 -3.36 11.63
C ALA A 343 -13.91 -4.42 11.81
N MET A 344 -12.85 -4.09 12.55
CA MET A 344 -11.79 -5.05 12.88
C MET A 344 -12.36 -6.23 13.71
N ASP A 345 -13.25 -5.96 14.67
CA ASP A 345 -13.96 -7.01 15.42
C ASP A 345 -14.90 -7.84 14.54
N ALA A 346 -15.58 -7.23 13.58
CA ALA A 346 -16.44 -7.93 12.62
C ALA A 346 -15.64 -8.91 11.75
N VAL A 347 -14.46 -8.50 11.29
CA VAL A 347 -13.54 -9.34 10.52
C VAL A 347 -13.00 -10.51 11.36
N VAL A 348 -12.75 -10.31 12.66
CA VAL A 348 -12.40 -11.42 13.57
C VAL A 348 -13.54 -12.42 13.70
N LYS A 349 -14.79 -11.95 13.77
CA LYS A 349 -15.98 -12.83 13.84
C LYS A 349 -16.23 -13.57 12.53
N ASN A 350 -15.93 -12.97 11.40
CA ASN A 350 -16.08 -13.55 10.08
C ASN A 350 -14.79 -13.39 9.24
N PRO A 351 -13.81 -14.30 9.43
CA PRO A 351 -12.53 -14.23 8.71
C PRO A 351 -12.63 -14.33 7.18
N ASN A 352 -13.78 -14.66 6.61
CA ASN A 352 -14.02 -14.64 5.18
C ASN A 352 -13.88 -13.22 4.57
N TYR A 353 -13.94 -12.17 5.39
CA TYR A 353 -13.58 -10.82 4.96
C TYR A 353 -12.07 -10.67 4.67
N LEU A 354 -11.20 -11.48 5.30
CA LEU A 354 -9.77 -11.52 4.98
C LEU A 354 -9.50 -12.43 3.79
N PHE A 355 -10.06 -13.63 3.79
CA PHE A 355 -9.94 -14.57 2.70
C PHE A 355 -11.06 -15.62 2.73
N ASP A 356 -11.88 -15.65 1.68
CA ASP A 356 -12.92 -16.65 1.46
C ASP A 356 -12.52 -17.59 0.32
N GLU A 357 -12.26 -18.87 0.64
CA GLU A 357 -11.88 -19.88 -0.35
C GLU A 357 -12.95 -20.06 -1.44
N ALA A 358 -14.22 -20.03 -1.07
CA ALA A 358 -15.32 -20.12 -2.02
C ALA A 358 -15.40 -18.87 -2.92
N GLY A 359 -15.18 -17.68 -2.36
CA GLY A 359 -15.09 -16.42 -3.08
C GLY A 359 -13.88 -16.34 -4.00
N ALA A 360 -12.73 -16.85 -3.57
CA ALA A 360 -11.49 -16.88 -4.35
C ALA A 360 -11.55 -17.77 -5.60
N GLY A 361 -12.47 -18.70 -5.67
CA GLY A 361 -12.73 -19.49 -6.87
C GLY A 361 -13.60 -18.80 -7.93
N ARG A 362 -14.10 -17.59 -7.65
CA ARG A 362 -14.95 -16.79 -8.56
C ARG A 362 -14.11 -15.89 -9.47
N LYS A 363 -14.79 -15.12 -10.35
CA LYS A 363 -14.15 -14.22 -11.32
C LYS A 363 -13.08 -13.28 -10.75
N TRP A 364 -13.19 -12.87 -9.48
CA TRP A 364 -12.26 -11.93 -8.85
C TRP A 364 -11.04 -12.60 -8.19
N GLY A 365 -11.05 -13.93 -8.06
CA GLY A 365 -9.91 -14.72 -7.60
C GLY A 365 -9.35 -14.34 -6.24
N ALA A 366 -8.09 -14.69 -6.05
CA ALA A 366 -7.33 -14.33 -4.85
C ALA A 366 -6.97 -12.84 -4.81
N ASN A 367 -6.87 -12.17 -5.96
CA ASN A 367 -6.52 -10.77 -6.06
C ASN A 367 -7.41 -9.86 -5.19
N ALA A 368 -8.71 -10.04 -5.24
CA ALA A 368 -9.66 -9.28 -4.44
C ALA A 368 -9.37 -9.30 -2.92
N TYR A 369 -8.75 -10.37 -2.43
CA TYR A 369 -8.38 -10.49 -1.02
C TYR A 369 -6.99 -9.94 -0.69
N SER A 370 -6.15 -9.70 -1.69
CA SER A 370 -4.89 -8.95 -1.51
C SER A 370 -5.16 -7.57 -0.91
N ASP A 371 -6.20 -6.90 -1.38
CA ASP A 371 -6.62 -5.59 -0.87
C ASP A 371 -7.19 -5.66 0.54
N SER A 372 -7.92 -6.75 0.86
CA SER A 372 -8.39 -7.02 2.23
C SER A 372 -7.23 -7.20 3.21
N ILE A 373 -6.20 -7.93 2.80
CA ILE A 373 -4.99 -8.19 3.60
C ILE A 373 -4.19 -6.90 3.78
N GLU A 374 -3.99 -6.12 2.71
CA GLU A 374 -3.33 -4.81 2.77
C GLU A 374 -4.04 -3.88 3.74
N GLY A 375 -5.35 -3.70 3.56
CA GLY A 375 -6.15 -2.84 4.42
C GLY A 375 -6.11 -3.26 5.89
N ALA A 376 -6.14 -4.56 6.18
CA ALA A 376 -5.99 -5.09 7.54
C ALA A 376 -4.61 -4.78 8.13
N LEU A 377 -3.53 -4.92 7.36
CA LEU A 377 -2.16 -4.62 7.81
C LEU A 377 -1.97 -3.13 8.11
N VAL A 378 -2.51 -2.25 7.27
CA VAL A 378 -2.49 -0.80 7.49
C VAL A 378 -3.24 -0.43 8.79
N LEU A 379 -4.40 -1.03 9.04
CA LEU A 379 -5.17 -0.79 10.27
C LEU A 379 -4.49 -1.38 11.50
N LEU A 380 -3.91 -2.59 11.44
CA LEU A 380 -3.14 -3.20 12.52
C LEU A 380 -1.93 -2.35 12.94
N ASN A 381 -1.33 -1.63 12.01
CA ASN A 381 -0.24 -0.69 12.31
C ASN A 381 -0.72 0.52 13.13
N ARG A 382 -1.98 0.92 13.00
CA ARG A 382 -2.58 2.07 13.71
C ARG A 382 -3.28 1.66 14.99
N LEU A 383 -3.92 0.50 14.98
CA LEU A 383 -4.73 -0.05 16.07
C LEU A 383 -4.32 -1.51 16.30
N PRO A 384 -3.37 -1.78 17.19
CA PRO A 384 -2.97 -3.15 17.51
C PRO A 384 -4.15 -4.00 17.95
N HIS A 385 -4.36 -5.15 17.29
CA HIS A 385 -5.49 -6.03 17.52
C HIS A 385 -5.07 -7.51 17.45
N PRO A 386 -4.72 -8.15 18.60
CA PRO A 386 -4.13 -9.50 18.60
C PRO A 386 -5.00 -10.56 17.93
N ARG A 387 -6.33 -10.50 18.11
CA ARG A 387 -7.26 -11.47 17.49
C ARG A 387 -7.32 -11.31 15.98
N LEU A 388 -7.26 -10.07 15.45
CA LEU A 388 -7.19 -9.83 14.00
C LEU A 388 -5.85 -10.31 13.44
N SER A 389 -4.73 -10.10 14.16
CA SER A 389 -3.43 -10.64 13.78
C SER A 389 -3.47 -12.17 13.64
N ALA A 390 -4.06 -12.87 14.60
CA ALA A 390 -4.20 -14.33 14.54
C ALA A 390 -5.13 -14.78 13.39
N ALA A 391 -6.23 -14.08 13.14
CA ALA A 391 -7.11 -14.36 12.00
C ALA A 391 -6.40 -14.12 10.67
N LEU A 392 -5.54 -13.11 10.58
CA LEU A 392 -4.72 -12.83 9.40
C LEU A 392 -3.68 -13.94 9.18
N ASP A 393 -3.06 -14.48 10.23
CA ASP A 393 -2.11 -15.60 10.12
C ASP A 393 -2.78 -16.83 9.48
N GLU A 394 -4.03 -17.14 9.85
CA GLU A 394 -4.79 -18.23 9.25
C GLU A 394 -5.24 -17.91 7.80
N ALA A 395 -5.65 -16.67 7.55
CA ALA A 395 -6.00 -16.24 6.20
C ALA A 395 -4.81 -16.33 5.23
N MET A 396 -3.61 -15.95 5.67
CA MET A 396 -2.39 -16.05 4.86
C MET A 396 -2.04 -17.49 4.48
N LYS A 397 -2.24 -18.47 5.36
CA LYS A 397 -2.03 -19.88 5.04
C LYS A 397 -2.91 -20.33 3.88
N LYS A 398 -4.19 -19.98 3.92
CA LYS A 398 -5.16 -20.27 2.85
C LYS A 398 -4.84 -19.53 1.57
N TYR A 399 -4.45 -18.26 1.69
CA TYR A 399 -4.04 -17.41 0.56
C TYR A 399 -2.83 -18.01 -0.17
N TYR A 400 -1.84 -18.53 0.57
CA TYR A 400 -0.66 -19.16 0.01
C TYR A 400 -0.96 -20.43 -0.81
N ALA A 401 -2.05 -21.13 -0.53
CA ALA A 401 -2.49 -22.28 -1.32
C ALA A 401 -2.91 -21.93 -2.76
N ARG A 402 -3.06 -20.61 -3.08
CA ARG A 402 -3.33 -20.15 -4.45
C ARG A 402 -2.10 -20.15 -5.37
N GLN A 403 -0.89 -20.20 -4.80
CA GLN A 403 0.33 -20.35 -5.59
C GLN A 403 0.45 -21.76 -6.14
N ARG A 404 0.55 -21.88 -7.46
CA ARG A 404 0.73 -23.17 -8.15
C ARG A 404 2.14 -23.73 -7.91
N ASP A 405 2.35 -25.03 -8.22
CA ASP A 405 3.64 -25.70 -8.04
C ASP A 405 4.75 -25.05 -8.90
N ASN A 406 4.43 -24.51 -10.08
CA ASN A 406 5.35 -23.77 -10.91
C ASN A 406 5.65 -22.34 -10.40
N GLY A 407 5.08 -21.95 -9.29
CA GLY A 407 5.26 -20.62 -8.68
C GLY A 407 4.27 -19.56 -9.16
N ILE A 408 3.52 -19.80 -10.22
CA ILE A 408 2.57 -18.82 -10.79
C ILE A 408 1.39 -18.59 -9.85
N VAL A 409 1.03 -17.34 -9.70
CA VAL A 409 -0.26 -16.89 -9.16
C VAL A 409 -0.92 -16.05 -10.25
N GLU A 410 -2.05 -16.51 -10.70
CA GLU A 410 -2.79 -15.92 -11.82
C GLU A 410 -4.28 -16.18 -11.64
N TYR A 411 -5.08 -15.23 -12.03
CA TYR A 411 -6.52 -15.43 -12.14
C TYR A 411 -7.05 -14.94 -13.49
N TRP A 412 -7.29 -13.64 -13.66
CA TRP A 412 -7.64 -13.01 -14.93
C TRP A 412 -6.52 -12.10 -15.45
N TYR A 413 -5.47 -11.96 -14.66
CA TYR A 413 -4.15 -11.42 -14.99
C TYR A 413 -3.10 -12.01 -14.04
N GLY A 414 -1.84 -11.73 -14.31
CA GLY A 414 -0.71 -12.09 -13.45
C GLY A 414 -0.75 -11.32 -12.14
N ASP A 415 -0.97 -12.05 -11.05
CA ASP A 415 -1.31 -11.47 -9.76
C ASP A 415 -0.07 -11.16 -8.90
N GLY A 416 0.57 -10.03 -9.15
CA GLY A 416 1.67 -9.53 -8.30
C GLY A 416 1.21 -8.94 -6.97
N ASN A 417 -0.08 -8.64 -6.80
CA ASN A 417 -0.64 -8.25 -5.51
C ASN A 417 -0.45 -9.35 -4.45
N TYR A 418 -0.30 -10.60 -4.90
CA TYR A 418 0.14 -11.69 -4.02
C TYR A 418 1.51 -11.41 -3.39
N ILE A 419 2.48 -10.91 -4.17
CA ILE A 419 3.81 -10.53 -3.66
C ILE A 419 3.66 -9.36 -2.69
N ARG A 420 2.83 -8.34 -3.02
CA ARG A 420 2.54 -7.19 -2.14
C ARG A 420 2.09 -7.67 -0.76
N SER A 421 1.03 -8.47 -0.73
CA SER A 421 0.46 -8.97 0.53
C SER A 421 1.45 -9.82 1.33
N ALA A 422 2.20 -10.69 0.66
CA ALA A 422 3.20 -11.54 1.30
C ALA A 422 4.38 -10.73 1.87
N MET A 423 4.91 -9.75 1.12
CA MET A 423 5.99 -8.89 1.58
C MET A 423 5.55 -7.98 2.73
N MET A 424 4.36 -7.35 2.64
CA MET A 424 3.81 -6.53 3.72
C MET A 424 3.59 -7.36 5.00
N TYR A 425 3.09 -8.59 4.86
CA TYR A 425 2.93 -9.50 5.97
C TYR A 425 4.27 -9.93 6.57
N ALA A 426 5.30 -10.20 5.74
CA ALA A 426 6.64 -10.50 6.23
C ALA A 426 7.22 -9.34 7.05
N PHE A 427 7.08 -8.09 6.58
CA PHE A 427 7.52 -6.91 7.33
C PHE A 427 6.71 -6.70 8.63
N TYR A 428 5.42 -7.03 8.64
CA TYR A 428 4.66 -7.07 9.89
C TYR A 428 5.29 -8.04 10.90
N LYS A 429 5.58 -9.27 10.48
CA LYS A 429 6.14 -10.32 11.34
C LYS A 429 7.61 -10.09 11.75
N SER A 430 8.36 -9.31 10.97
CA SER A 430 9.74 -8.89 11.28
C SER A 430 9.82 -7.47 11.87
N GLN A 431 8.69 -6.81 12.12
CA GLN A 431 8.62 -5.42 12.58
C GLN A 431 9.42 -4.45 11.69
N GLY A 432 9.32 -4.62 10.37
CA GLY A 432 10.00 -3.79 9.38
C GLY A 432 11.49 -4.11 9.16
N ALA A 433 12.06 -5.02 9.93
CA ALA A 433 13.46 -5.40 9.77
C ALA A 433 13.65 -6.39 8.62
N ALA A 434 14.84 -6.35 8.00
CA ALA A 434 15.22 -7.22 6.89
C ALA A 434 16.69 -7.69 7.02
N LEU A 435 16.97 -8.88 6.47
CA LEU A 435 18.33 -9.43 6.37
C LEU A 435 18.97 -9.05 5.03
N ALA A 436 20.25 -8.68 5.04
CA ALA A 436 21.02 -8.44 3.83
C ALA A 436 22.43 -9.05 3.93
N PRO A 437 22.81 -9.99 3.05
CA PRO A 437 21.96 -10.54 1.97
C PRO A 437 20.82 -11.43 2.50
N TYR A 438 19.72 -11.52 1.74
CA TYR A 438 18.67 -12.51 1.99
C TYR A 438 19.21 -13.92 1.72
N ASP A 439 18.85 -14.87 2.59
CA ASP A 439 19.08 -16.31 2.41
C ASP A 439 17.83 -17.05 2.87
N GLU A 440 17.24 -17.85 2.00
CA GLU A 440 16.01 -18.60 2.27
C GLU A 440 16.11 -19.55 3.46
N ARG A 441 17.35 -19.96 3.81
CA ARG A 441 17.64 -20.83 4.96
C ARG A 441 17.75 -20.04 6.28
N VAL A 442 17.60 -18.71 6.24
CA VAL A 442 17.69 -17.82 7.41
C VAL A 442 16.37 -17.08 7.60
N ARG A 443 15.84 -17.15 8.79
CA ARG A 443 14.55 -16.56 9.15
C ARG A 443 14.72 -15.46 10.15
N LEU A 444 13.98 -14.37 9.97
CA LEU A 444 13.93 -13.23 10.85
C LEU A 444 12.49 -13.03 11.32
N GLY A 445 12.28 -13.06 12.63
CA GLY A 445 11.01 -12.67 13.23
C GLY A 445 11.23 -11.71 14.38
N ALA A 446 10.21 -10.94 14.70
CA ALA A 446 10.29 -9.95 15.77
C ALA A 446 9.01 -9.88 16.59
N VAL A 447 9.15 -9.38 17.81
CA VAL A 447 8.07 -8.95 18.67
C VAL A 447 8.36 -7.54 19.16
N ARG A 448 7.33 -6.74 19.36
CA ARG A 448 7.44 -5.36 19.83
C ARG A 448 6.68 -5.16 21.13
N GLU A 449 7.28 -4.49 22.08
CA GLU A 449 6.67 -4.08 23.36
C GLU A 449 6.93 -2.58 23.57
N GLY A 450 5.92 -1.76 23.33
CA GLY A 450 6.09 -0.30 23.35
C GLY A 450 7.11 0.18 22.31
N ASP A 451 8.16 0.84 22.79
CA ASP A 451 9.27 1.33 21.95
C ASP A 451 10.40 0.31 21.76
N ALA A 452 10.38 -0.80 22.49
CA ALA A 452 11.37 -1.86 22.37
C ALA A 452 10.99 -2.87 21.29
N VAL A 453 11.98 -3.42 20.60
CA VAL A 453 11.84 -4.53 19.66
C VAL A 453 12.84 -5.63 19.99
N ALA A 454 12.34 -6.87 19.97
CA ALA A 454 13.15 -8.08 20.09
C ALA A 454 13.09 -8.85 18.78
N LEU A 455 14.25 -9.10 18.17
CA LEU A 455 14.41 -9.75 16.88
C LEU A 455 15.18 -11.07 17.05
N LEU A 456 14.68 -12.11 16.41
CA LEU A 456 15.29 -13.43 16.41
C LEU A 456 15.68 -13.82 14.99
N VAL A 457 16.97 -14.05 14.78
CA VAL A 457 17.53 -14.57 13.53
C VAL A 457 17.83 -16.05 13.73
N SER A 458 17.17 -16.93 13.00
CA SER A 458 17.36 -18.39 13.05
C SER A 458 18.00 -18.87 11.75
N ALA A 459 19.21 -19.40 11.80
CA ALA A 459 19.98 -19.81 10.63
C ALA A 459 20.02 -21.34 10.45
N GLY A 460 19.47 -21.86 9.37
CA GLY A 460 19.60 -23.27 8.95
C GLY A 460 20.97 -23.60 8.34
N ALA A 461 21.67 -22.61 7.81
CA ALA A 461 23.06 -22.68 7.34
C ALA A 461 23.84 -21.48 7.89
N PRO A 462 25.20 -21.53 7.96
CA PRO A 462 25.99 -20.38 8.39
C PRO A 462 25.65 -19.14 7.56
N TRP A 463 25.38 -18.02 8.24
CA TRP A 463 25.04 -16.76 7.60
C TRP A 463 25.83 -15.60 8.21
N GLN A 464 26.29 -14.70 7.36
CA GLN A 464 26.93 -13.46 7.74
C GLN A 464 26.36 -12.32 6.89
N GLY A 465 25.98 -11.23 7.56
CA GLY A 465 25.40 -10.09 6.90
C GLY A 465 25.03 -8.98 7.86
N VAL A 466 24.06 -8.17 7.47
CA VAL A 466 23.55 -7.08 8.30
C VAL A 466 22.04 -7.20 8.51
N LEU A 467 21.61 -6.90 9.71
CA LEU A 467 20.21 -6.66 10.04
C LEU A 467 19.89 -5.19 9.74
N ARG A 468 19.00 -4.95 8.79
CA ARG A 468 18.54 -3.62 8.39
C ARG A 468 17.25 -3.26 9.10
N PHE A 469 17.09 -2.00 9.44
CA PHE A 469 15.91 -1.45 10.10
C PHE A 469 15.20 -0.47 9.18
N ASP A 470 13.90 -0.34 9.38
CA ASP A 470 13.08 0.61 8.64
C ASP A 470 13.33 2.05 9.14
N VAL A 471 12.89 3.01 8.33
CA VAL A 471 12.98 4.44 8.59
C VAL A 471 11.59 5.05 8.57
N ALA A 472 11.42 6.26 9.10
CA ALA A 472 10.14 6.99 9.03
C ALA A 472 9.91 7.49 7.59
N ARG A 473 9.50 6.58 6.70
CA ARG A 473 9.39 6.79 5.25
C ARG A 473 8.41 7.89 4.87
N HIS A 474 7.32 8.05 5.64
CA HIS A 474 6.41 9.18 5.44
C HIS A 474 7.14 10.53 5.51
N ARG A 475 8.14 10.69 6.39
CA ARG A 475 8.97 11.90 6.47
C ARG A 475 10.10 11.89 5.44
N GLU A 476 10.84 10.79 5.36
CA GLU A 476 12.09 10.75 4.58
C GLU A 476 11.86 10.62 3.08
N HIS A 477 10.87 9.81 2.68
CA HIS A 477 10.55 9.66 1.28
C HIS A 477 9.59 10.75 0.77
N TRP A 478 8.64 11.22 1.62
CA TRP A 478 7.56 12.07 1.19
C TRP A 478 7.53 13.48 1.80
N ASN A 479 8.33 13.77 2.84
CA ASN A 479 8.26 15.02 3.61
C ASN A 479 6.88 15.28 4.25
N MET A 480 6.13 14.22 4.59
CA MET A 480 4.85 14.33 5.28
C MET A 480 5.06 14.74 6.73
N ALA A 481 4.22 15.66 7.23
CA ALA A 481 4.26 16.10 8.62
C ALA A 481 3.70 15.05 9.60
N GLN A 482 2.81 14.18 9.13
CA GLN A 482 2.15 13.14 9.92
C GLN A 482 1.99 11.88 9.08
N ASN A 483 2.23 10.72 9.69
CA ASN A 483 1.90 9.43 9.08
C ASN A 483 0.40 9.15 9.26
N TYR A 484 -0.32 8.94 8.16
CA TYR A 484 -1.75 8.62 8.13
C TYR A 484 -2.01 7.42 7.23
N PRO A 485 -3.08 6.63 7.48
CA PRO A 485 -3.48 5.54 6.59
C PRO A 485 -3.81 6.05 5.19
N ARG A 486 -3.27 5.40 4.18
CA ARG A 486 -3.45 5.73 2.77
C ARG A 486 -3.38 4.46 1.92
N LEU A 487 -3.98 4.49 0.75
CA LEU A 487 -3.86 3.37 -0.18
C LEU A 487 -2.41 3.23 -0.68
N ASN A 488 -1.98 1.99 -0.87
CA ASN A 488 -0.62 1.64 -1.28
C ASN A 488 0.48 2.14 -0.31
N GLU A 489 0.11 2.35 0.94
CA GLU A 489 1.05 2.56 2.04
C GLU A 489 1.76 1.23 2.33
N TRP A 490 3.05 1.32 2.63
CA TRP A 490 3.78 0.23 3.30
C TRP A 490 3.87 0.61 4.78
N PRO A 491 3.18 -0.08 5.69
CA PRO A 491 3.17 0.30 7.10
C PRO A 491 4.57 0.35 7.71
N GLU A 492 4.84 1.40 8.47
CA GLU A 492 6.09 1.60 9.20
C GLU A 492 5.95 0.93 10.59
N TRP A 493 6.65 -0.18 10.82
CA TRP A 493 6.52 -0.93 12.07
C TRP A 493 7.47 -0.42 13.15
N PHE A 494 8.73 -0.82 13.10
CA PHE A 494 9.77 -0.29 13.98
C PHE A 494 10.73 0.54 13.14
N THR A 495 10.74 1.85 13.36
CA THR A 495 11.59 2.79 12.61
C THR A 495 12.71 3.32 13.46
N VAL A 496 13.91 3.43 12.86
CA VAL A 496 15.09 3.94 13.53
C VAL A 496 15.28 5.42 13.22
N GLU A 497 15.23 6.25 14.28
CA GLU A 497 15.43 7.71 14.19
C GLU A 497 16.91 8.06 14.26
N PRO A 498 17.49 8.81 13.30
CA PRO A 498 18.95 9.00 13.21
C PRO A 498 19.59 9.58 14.46
N GLY A 499 18.93 10.56 15.08
CA GLY A 499 19.45 11.28 16.26
C GLY A 499 19.13 10.62 17.60
N ARG A 500 18.32 9.54 17.62
CA ARG A 500 17.98 8.83 18.86
C ARG A 500 19.12 7.87 19.25
N LEU A 501 19.42 7.82 20.53
CA LEU A 501 20.33 6.85 21.11
C LEU A 501 19.55 5.60 21.52
N TYR A 502 20.00 4.44 21.06
CA TYR A 502 19.41 3.13 21.34
C TYR A 502 20.36 2.30 22.19
N GLU A 503 19.80 1.46 23.06
CA GLU A 503 20.53 0.38 23.73
C GLU A 503 20.30 -0.91 22.94
N VAL A 504 21.39 -1.49 22.44
CA VAL A 504 21.39 -2.69 21.58
C VAL A 504 22.07 -3.83 22.31
N THR A 505 21.33 -4.91 22.54
CA THR A 505 21.85 -6.13 23.15
C THR A 505 21.84 -7.27 22.14
N VAL A 506 22.97 -7.95 21.94
CA VAL A 506 23.08 -9.12 21.08
C VAL A 506 23.42 -10.35 21.92
N ASN A 507 22.59 -11.40 21.85
CA ASN A 507 22.77 -12.67 22.56
C ASN A 507 22.95 -12.53 24.08
N GLY A 508 22.33 -11.53 24.70
CA GLY A 508 22.44 -11.28 26.14
C GLY A 508 23.78 -10.71 26.59
N ALA A 509 24.60 -10.21 25.65
CA ALA A 509 25.81 -9.48 25.99
C ALA A 509 25.47 -8.12 26.64
N GLU A 510 26.49 -7.44 27.18
CA GLU A 510 26.33 -6.08 27.71
C GLU A 510 25.75 -5.14 26.66
N PRO A 511 24.73 -4.32 27.02
CA PRO A 511 24.12 -3.38 26.10
C PRO A 511 25.12 -2.39 25.52
N GLN A 512 25.11 -2.24 24.22
CA GLN A 512 25.86 -1.21 23.50
C GLN A 512 24.95 -0.04 23.17
N ARG A 513 25.45 1.18 23.40
CA ARG A 513 24.76 2.40 23.00
C ARG A 513 25.13 2.77 21.58
N MET A 514 24.12 2.82 20.69
CA MET A 514 24.30 3.16 19.28
C MET A 514 23.33 4.27 18.89
N PHE A 515 23.81 5.26 18.15
CA PHE A 515 22.90 6.22 17.52
C PHE A 515 22.14 5.59 16.36
N GLY A 516 20.93 6.08 16.10
CA GLY A 516 20.13 5.57 15.00
C GLY A 516 20.81 5.68 13.65
N PHE A 517 21.63 6.72 13.38
CA PHE A 517 22.40 6.81 12.14
C PHE A 517 23.42 5.67 11.96
N GLU A 518 23.86 5.03 13.05
CA GLU A 518 24.74 3.84 13.01
C GLU A 518 23.90 2.60 12.69
N LEU A 519 22.75 2.43 13.38
CA LEU A 519 21.83 1.33 13.12
C LEU A 519 21.28 1.33 11.68
N ARG A 520 21.12 2.50 11.07
CA ARG A 520 20.69 2.63 9.66
C ARG A 520 21.71 2.11 8.66
N LYS A 521 22.98 2.00 9.01
CA LYS A 521 24.00 1.33 8.18
C LYS A 521 23.81 -0.19 8.19
N GLY A 522 23.00 -0.70 9.11
CA GLY A 522 22.77 -2.11 9.40
C GLY A 522 23.62 -2.62 10.56
N LEU A 523 23.02 -3.46 11.41
CA LEU A 523 23.69 -4.13 12.51
C LEU A 523 24.39 -5.39 12.00
N PRO A 524 25.73 -5.49 12.02
CA PRO A 524 26.44 -6.68 11.56
C PRO A 524 26.12 -7.88 12.45
N LEU A 525 25.81 -9.02 11.84
CA LEU A 525 25.55 -10.29 12.53
C LEU A 525 26.24 -11.45 11.82
N SER A 526 26.71 -12.40 12.63
CA SER A 526 27.18 -13.71 12.16
C SER A 526 26.46 -14.80 12.96
N VAL A 527 25.74 -15.68 12.25
CA VAL A 527 24.93 -16.73 12.88
C VAL A 527 25.39 -18.08 12.35
N PRO A 528 25.98 -18.95 13.19
CA PRO A 528 26.36 -20.30 12.76
C PRO A 528 25.13 -21.15 12.36
N GLY A 529 25.34 -22.11 11.46
CA GLY A 529 24.27 -23.02 11.05
C GLY A 529 23.68 -23.80 12.23
N GLY A 530 22.37 -23.94 12.26
CA GLY A 530 21.62 -24.55 13.35
C GLY A 530 21.54 -23.69 14.63
N ARG A 531 21.99 -22.44 14.60
CA ARG A 531 21.97 -21.51 15.74
C ARG A 531 21.02 -20.34 15.52
N GLN A 532 20.79 -19.59 16.60
CA GLN A 532 19.97 -18.38 16.65
C GLN A 532 20.79 -17.21 17.19
N ALA A 533 20.50 -16.00 16.70
CA ALA A 533 20.94 -14.77 17.31
C ALA A 533 19.72 -13.97 17.80
N ARG A 534 19.82 -13.44 19.01
CA ARG A 534 18.81 -12.63 19.68
C ARG A 534 19.31 -11.19 19.71
N VAL A 535 18.49 -10.26 19.23
CA VAL A 535 18.80 -8.83 19.22
C VAL A 535 17.67 -8.09 19.92
N GLU A 536 18.01 -7.31 20.93
CA GLU A 536 17.07 -6.41 21.60
C GLU A 536 17.48 -4.97 21.34
N ILE A 537 16.52 -4.11 21.03
CA ILE A 537 16.74 -2.66 20.82
C ILE A 537 15.70 -1.90 21.67
N ARG A 538 16.21 -0.95 22.45
CA ARG A 538 15.39 -0.14 23.37
C ARG A 538 15.66 1.35 23.22
#